data_2acbc275e1d4981ef8a9cd5ae8896877
#
_entry.id   2acbc275e1d4981ef8a9cd5ae8896877
#
_cell.length_a   1.000
_cell.length_b   1.000
_cell.length_c   1.000
_cell.angle_alpha   90.00
_cell.angle_beta   90.00
_cell.angle_gamma   90.00
#
_symmetry.space_group_name_H-M   'P 1'
#
loop_
_entity.id
_entity.type
_entity.pdbx_description
1 polymer ?
#
loop_
_entity_poly.entity_id
_entity_poly.type
_entity_poly.pdbx_seq_one_letter_code
_entity_poly.pdbx_strand_id
1 'polypeptide(L)'
;MVAQIKTAQAQVKTNQTKINQNQTNQQIQPKMNPKTNINDPHLAKTPPKNALLVNPIKGNVQVFIAPHRHLYTDIIAQGLRVAGQGTQVLLVQLFQTGINQGLHNPRRLVENFEWLRCDAQRDLSKDDIELTDAEKTAVLELWNYAKVTIKSDRAGLVILDQVNLLAARSLISEAELLEVLETRSPKINIILTGASMPDQIADYADQVTHRRS
;
A
#
# COMPACT_ATOMS: atom_id res chain seq x y z
N MET A 1 -19.27 39.14 21.69
CA MET A 1 -18.86 37.76 21.26
C MET A 1 -17.49 37.71 20.56
N VAL A 2 -17.08 38.71 19.74
CA VAL A 2 -15.77 38.71 19.05
C VAL A 2 -14.57 38.97 19.98
N ALA A 3 -14.73 39.68 21.08
CA ALA A 3 -13.65 39.98 22.04
C ALA A 3 -13.22 38.76 22.87
N GLN A 4 -14.13 37.86 23.22
CA GLN A 4 -13.81 36.63 24.00
C GLN A 4 -13.01 35.58 23.21
N ILE A 5 -13.20 35.52 21.89
CA ILE A 5 -12.46 34.60 21.00
C ILE A 5 -10.98 35.02 20.86
N LYS A 6 -10.71 36.34 20.82
CA LYS A 6 -9.32 36.83 20.74
C LYS A 6 -8.53 36.60 22.02
N THR A 7 -9.17 36.59 23.18
CA THR A 7 -8.50 36.35 24.48
C THR A 7 -8.14 34.88 24.63
N ALA A 8 -9.00 33.94 24.17
CA ALA A 8 -8.71 32.51 24.20
C ALA A 8 -7.54 32.10 23.27
N GLN A 9 -7.45 32.71 22.07
CA GLN A 9 -6.34 32.45 21.16
C GLN A 9 -4.99 32.98 21.64
N ALA A 10 -4.97 34.09 22.40
CA ALA A 10 -3.76 34.62 22.99
C ALA A 10 -3.22 33.72 24.14
N GLN A 11 -4.08 33.13 24.96
CA GLN A 11 -3.70 32.23 26.04
C GLN A 11 -3.14 30.89 25.52
N VAL A 12 -3.65 30.36 24.40
CA VAL A 12 -3.14 29.12 23.79
C VAL A 12 -1.72 29.33 23.25
N LYS A 13 -1.41 30.47 22.63
CA LYS A 13 -0.04 30.77 22.16
C LYS A 13 0.97 30.92 23.31
N THR A 14 0.59 31.49 24.42
CA THR A 14 1.47 31.67 25.59
C THR A 14 1.81 30.33 26.29
N ASN A 15 0.88 29.38 26.28
CA ASN A 15 1.12 28.05 26.86
C ASN A 15 2.01 27.18 25.98
N GLN A 16 1.93 27.29 24.65
CA GLN A 16 2.84 26.56 23.74
C GLN A 16 4.28 27.03 23.84
N THR A 17 4.51 28.33 24.08
CA THR A 17 5.88 28.89 24.22
C THR A 17 6.53 28.44 25.53
N LYS A 18 5.77 28.22 26.61
CA LYS A 18 6.29 27.73 27.90
C LYS A 18 6.64 26.25 27.90
N ILE A 19 5.96 25.44 27.09
CA ILE A 19 6.25 23.98 26.96
C ILE A 19 7.56 23.76 26.21
N ASN A 20 7.89 24.58 25.21
CA ASN A 20 9.12 24.44 24.42
C ASN A 20 10.39 24.93 25.14
N GLN A 21 10.30 25.71 26.23
CA GLN A 21 11.48 26.15 26.98
C GLN A 21 11.95 25.17 28.03
N ASN A 22 11.15 24.18 28.43
CA ASN A 22 11.52 23.21 29.45
C ASN A 22 12.18 21.91 28.92
N GLN A 23 12.35 21.77 27.61
CA GLN A 23 12.98 20.56 27.03
C GLN A 23 14.46 20.73 26.62
N THR A 24 15.09 21.91 26.88
CA THR A 24 16.45 22.19 26.35
C THR A 24 17.57 22.03 27.38
N ASN A 25 17.33 21.58 28.62
CA ASN A 25 18.37 21.51 29.65
C ASN A 25 18.50 20.13 30.32
N GLN A 26 18.72 19.07 29.56
CA GLN A 26 19.37 17.85 30.07
C GLN A 26 20.30 17.25 29.01
N GLN A 27 21.44 17.90 28.79
CA GLN A 27 22.59 17.25 28.15
C GLN A 27 23.33 16.44 29.25
N ILE A 28 23.17 15.14 29.20
CA ILE A 28 24.01 14.19 29.94
C ILE A 28 25.34 14.10 29.21
N GLN A 29 26.41 14.67 29.79
CA GLN A 29 27.76 14.49 29.26
C GLN A 29 28.26 13.07 29.60
N PRO A 30 28.76 12.30 28.64
CA PRO A 30 29.46 11.05 28.93
C PRO A 30 30.86 11.36 29.48
N LYS A 31 31.16 10.82 30.67
CA LYS A 31 32.55 10.87 31.24
C LYS A 31 33.51 10.14 30.33
N MET A 32 34.43 10.88 29.72
CA MET A 32 35.54 10.29 29.01
C MET A 32 36.54 9.66 29.99
N ASN A 33 36.84 8.40 29.80
CA ASN A 33 37.94 7.71 30.41
C ASN A 33 39.18 7.87 29.52
N PRO A 34 40.29 8.51 29.95
CA PRO A 34 41.44 8.66 29.11
C PRO A 34 42.35 7.44 29.25
N LYS A 35 42.51 6.67 28.20
CA LYS A 35 43.68 5.82 27.83
C LYS A 35 43.25 4.65 26.94
N THR A 36 43.07 4.92 25.65
CA THR A 36 43.20 3.85 24.64
C THR A 36 44.12 4.42 23.54
N ASN A 37 45.26 3.79 23.41
CA ASN A 37 46.33 4.15 22.47
C ASN A 37 45.88 3.79 21.04
N ILE A 38 45.78 4.78 20.15
CA ILE A 38 45.17 4.67 18.80
C ILE A 38 46.13 4.11 17.73
N ASN A 39 47.27 3.52 18.12
CA ASN A 39 48.29 3.04 17.17
C ASN A 39 48.57 1.53 17.33
N ASP A 40 47.55 0.70 17.18
CA ASP A 40 47.78 -0.75 17.02
C ASP A 40 47.40 -1.19 15.58
N PRO A 41 48.39 -1.48 14.71
CA PRO A 41 48.11 -1.85 13.31
C PRO A 41 47.51 -3.24 13.11
N HIS A 42 47.23 -3.98 14.17
CA HIS A 42 46.71 -5.36 14.09
C HIS A 42 45.18 -5.49 14.29
N LEU A 43 44.42 -4.41 14.43
CA LEU A 43 42.94 -4.44 14.45
C LEU A 43 42.33 -4.18 13.06
N ALA A 44 42.78 -4.91 12.06
CA ALA A 44 41.94 -5.17 10.88
C ALA A 44 40.77 -6.02 11.35
N LYS A 45 39.63 -5.39 11.68
CA LYS A 45 38.38 -6.08 11.97
C LYS A 45 37.90 -6.79 10.71
N THR A 46 38.31 -8.04 10.54
CA THR A 46 37.61 -8.97 9.64
C THR A 46 36.13 -8.96 10.06
N PRO A 47 35.19 -8.66 9.15
CA PRO A 47 33.79 -8.77 9.49
C PRO A 47 33.50 -10.24 9.89
N PRO A 48 32.66 -10.47 10.90
CA PRO A 48 32.36 -11.83 11.35
C PRO A 48 31.83 -12.63 10.17
N LYS A 49 32.48 -13.78 9.87
CA LYS A 49 32.08 -14.70 8.79
C LYS A 49 30.70 -15.34 8.98
N ASN A 50 29.96 -14.99 10.01
CA ASN A 50 28.59 -15.42 10.29
C ASN A 50 27.65 -14.21 10.37
N ALA A 51 27.67 -13.32 9.37
CA ALA A 51 26.49 -12.55 9.09
C ALA A 51 25.44 -13.59 8.67
N LEU A 52 24.49 -13.90 9.57
CA LEU A 52 23.27 -14.59 9.21
C LEU A 52 22.73 -13.84 7.97
N LEU A 53 22.74 -14.52 6.82
CA LEU A 53 22.02 -14.08 5.63
C LEU A 53 20.55 -14.08 6.01
N VAL A 54 20.11 -13.00 6.65
CA VAL A 54 18.70 -12.73 6.82
C VAL A 54 18.21 -12.45 5.41
N ASN A 55 17.65 -13.49 4.77
CA ASN A 55 16.95 -13.30 3.52
C ASN A 55 15.92 -12.20 3.78
N PRO A 56 15.95 -11.09 3.03
CA PRO A 56 14.97 -10.06 3.21
C PRO A 56 13.59 -10.70 3.07
N ILE A 57 12.70 -10.44 4.03
CA ILE A 57 11.32 -10.93 3.97
C ILE A 57 10.72 -10.39 2.67
N LYS A 58 10.52 -11.29 1.70
CA LYS A 58 9.91 -10.98 0.42
C LYS A 58 8.40 -10.95 0.62
N GLY A 59 7.73 -9.90 0.14
CA GLY A 59 6.28 -9.84 0.12
C GLY A 59 5.69 -10.89 -0.82
N ASN A 60 4.52 -11.42 -0.46
CA ASN A 60 3.82 -12.48 -1.17
C ASN A 60 2.85 -11.93 -2.21
N VAL A 61 2.68 -12.67 -3.31
CA VAL A 61 1.61 -12.50 -4.28
C VAL A 61 0.57 -13.59 -4.07
N GLN A 62 -0.66 -13.21 -3.74
CA GLN A 62 -1.78 -14.11 -3.52
C GLN A 62 -2.86 -13.86 -4.56
N VAL A 63 -3.38 -14.92 -5.14
CA VAL A 63 -4.48 -14.89 -6.11
C VAL A 63 -5.70 -15.58 -5.53
N PHE A 64 -6.84 -14.90 -5.59
CA PHE A 64 -8.14 -15.45 -5.22
C PHE A 64 -9.05 -15.49 -6.43
N ILE A 65 -9.47 -16.68 -6.82
CA ILE A 65 -10.37 -16.92 -7.95
C ILE A 65 -11.72 -17.36 -7.41
N ALA A 66 -12.77 -16.62 -7.74
CA ALA A 66 -14.13 -16.95 -7.35
C ALA A 66 -15.15 -16.49 -8.39
N PRO A 67 -16.19 -17.30 -8.68
CA PRO A 67 -17.20 -16.98 -9.69
C PRO A 67 -18.06 -15.76 -9.29
N HIS A 68 -18.14 -15.47 -7.99
CA HIS A 68 -18.96 -14.38 -7.46
C HIS A 68 -18.18 -13.45 -6.57
N ARG A 69 -18.31 -12.16 -6.82
CA ARG A 69 -17.58 -11.11 -6.13
C ARG A 69 -17.84 -11.03 -4.61
N HIS A 70 -19.02 -11.37 -4.12
CA HIS A 70 -19.33 -11.36 -2.69
C HIS A 70 -18.41 -12.29 -1.87
N LEU A 71 -17.76 -13.26 -2.52
CA LEU A 71 -16.80 -14.16 -1.89
C LEU A 71 -15.45 -13.47 -1.52
N TYR A 72 -15.28 -12.20 -1.88
CA TYR A 72 -14.07 -11.42 -1.54
C TYR A 72 -14.22 -10.51 -0.32
N THR A 73 -15.35 -10.55 0.38
CA THR A 73 -15.61 -9.67 1.54
C THR A 73 -14.58 -9.85 2.64
N ASP A 74 -14.09 -11.05 2.86
CA ASP A 74 -13.06 -11.36 3.85
C ASP A 74 -11.67 -10.82 3.45
N ILE A 75 -11.40 -10.64 2.16
CA ILE A 75 -10.16 -10.01 1.67
C ILE A 75 -10.13 -8.55 2.08
N ILE A 76 -11.26 -7.83 1.98
CA ILE A 76 -11.39 -6.46 2.47
C ILE A 76 -11.18 -6.42 3.99
N ALA A 77 -11.80 -7.36 4.72
CA ALA A 77 -11.61 -7.49 6.17
C ALA A 77 -10.15 -7.79 6.55
N GLN A 78 -9.45 -8.61 5.76
CA GLN A 78 -8.02 -8.85 5.92
C GLN A 78 -7.21 -7.56 5.74
N GLY A 79 -7.50 -6.79 4.69
CA GLY A 79 -6.86 -5.50 4.45
C GLY A 79 -7.06 -4.52 5.62
N LEU A 80 -8.29 -4.42 6.15
CA LEU A 80 -8.60 -3.60 7.32
C LEU A 80 -7.81 -4.04 8.57
N ARG A 81 -7.67 -5.35 8.78
CA ARG A 81 -6.87 -5.90 9.90
C ARG A 81 -5.40 -5.53 9.76
N VAL A 82 -4.84 -5.65 8.57
CA VAL A 82 -3.45 -5.28 8.26
C VAL A 82 -3.24 -3.78 8.46
N ALA A 83 -4.18 -2.94 8.02
CA ALA A 83 -4.14 -1.49 8.23
C ALA A 83 -4.22 -1.12 9.72
N GLY A 84 -5.06 -1.81 10.49
CA GLY A 84 -5.16 -1.65 11.94
C GLY A 84 -3.87 -1.99 12.70
N GLN A 85 -2.97 -2.76 12.08
CA GLN A 85 -1.62 -3.06 12.60
C GLN A 85 -0.57 -2.01 12.19
N GLY A 86 -0.97 -0.91 11.56
CA GLY A 86 -0.08 0.18 11.17
C GLY A 86 0.52 0.04 9.77
N THR A 87 0.15 -0.98 8.99
CA THR A 87 0.63 -1.17 7.62
C THR A 87 -0.22 -0.37 6.64
N GLN A 88 0.40 0.38 5.74
CA GLN A 88 -0.32 1.07 4.67
C GLN A 88 -0.92 0.06 3.69
N VAL A 89 -2.23 0.14 3.48
CA VAL A 89 -3.00 -0.72 2.58
C VAL A 89 -3.66 0.10 1.50
N LEU A 90 -3.52 -0.32 0.25
CA LEU A 90 -4.24 0.22 -0.90
C LEU A 90 -5.19 -0.85 -1.45
N LEU A 91 -6.49 -0.57 -1.43
CA LEU A 91 -7.50 -1.35 -2.16
C LEU A 91 -7.93 -0.59 -3.42
N VAL A 92 -7.74 -1.20 -4.58
CA VAL A 92 -8.18 -0.66 -5.87
C VAL A 92 -9.25 -1.57 -6.48
N GLN A 93 -10.45 -1.04 -6.62
CA GLN A 93 -11.57 -1.70 -7.29
C GLN A 93 -11.70 -1.12 -8.71
N LEU A 94 -10.97 -1.72 -9.65
CA LEU A 94 -10.76 -1.20 -11.00
C LEU A 94 -12.05 -1.00 -11.80
N PHE A 95 -13.02 -1.92 -11.64
CA PHE A 95 -14.26 -1.93 -12.43
C PHE A 95 -15.51 -1.62 -11.60
N GLN A 96 -15.32 -1.35 -10.32
CA GLN A 96 -16.40 -0.91 -9.44
C GLN A 96 -16.45 0.60 -9.38
N THR A 97 -17.66 1.13 -9.42
CA THR A 97 -17.92 2.55 -9.34
C THR A 97 -18.25 2.97 -7.91
N GLY A 98 -17.96 4.19 -7.58
CA GLY A 98 -18.34 4.80 -6.32
C GLY A 98 -18.42 6.31 -6.50
N ILE A 99 -19.54 6.90 -6.10
CA ILE A 99 -19.73 8.34 -6.18
C ILE A 99 -18.62 9.03 -5.38
N ASN A 100 -17.82 9.86 -6.06
CA ASN A 100 -16.69 10.60 -5.46
C ASN A 100 -15.69 9.71 -4.71
N GLN A 101 -15.28 8.58 -5.30
CA GLN A 101 -14.33 7.65 -4.69
C GLN A 101 -13.15 7.31 -5.63
N GLY A 102 -12.88 8.16 -6.61
CA GLY A 102 -11.74 8.02 -7.52
C GLY A 102 -10.42 8.54 -6.96
N LEU A 103 -9.41 8.68 -7.82
CA LEU A 103 -8.06 9.13 -7.46
C LEU A 103 -8.02 10.48 -6.75
N HIS A 104 -8.91 11.40 -7.12
CA HIS A 104 -8.97 12.74 -6.52
C HIS A 104 -9.70 12.79 -5.18
N ASN A 105 -10.41 11.71 -4.82
CA ASN A 105 -11.19 11.65 -3.58
C ASN A 105 -11.16 10.22 -2.99
N PRO A 106 -9.98 9.70 -2.62
CA PRO A 106 -9.86 8.36 -2.04
C PRO A 106 -10.60 8.29 -0.70
N ARG A 107 -11.25 7.18 -0.43
CA ARG A 107 -11.88 6.95 0.88
C ARG A 107 -10.87 6.28 1.81
N ARG A 108 -10.80 6.80 3.03
CA ARG A 108 -10.03 6.19 4.11
C ARG A 108 -11.00 5.62 5.12
N LEU A 109 -11.02 4.30 5.25
CA LEU A 109 -11.86 3.62 6.23
C LEU A 109 -11.24 3.65 7.62
N VAL A 110 -9.90 3.52 7.66
CA VAL A 110 -9.06 3.72 8.84
C VAL A 110 -7.79 4.44 8.38
N GLU A 111 -6.97 4.92 9.31
CA GLU A 111 -5.81 5.78 9.01
C GLU A 111 -4.89 5.23 7.91
N ASN A 112 -4.62 3.92 7.93
CA ASN A 112 -3.69 3.26 7.00
C ASN A 112 -4.39 2.49 5.87
N PHE A 113 -5.68 2.71 5.61
CA PHE A 113 -6.44 2.02 4.58
C PHE A 113 -7.01 3.00 3.57
N GLU A 114 -6.42 3.02 2.38
CA GLU A 114 -6.88 3.80 1.25
C GLU A 114 -7.69 2.92 0.30
N TRP A 115 -8.89 3.37 -0.06
CA TRP A 115 -9.82 2.66 -0.93
C TRP A 115 -10.18 3.52 -2.13
N LEU A 116 -9.87 3.01 -3.31
CA LEU A 116 -10.15 3.65 -4.60
C LEU A 116 -11.12 2.79 -5.43
N ARG A 117 -12.00 3.47 -6.14
CA ARG A 117 -12.88 2.91 -7.16
C ARG A 117 -12.76 3.68 -8.46
N CYS A 118 -13.22 3.07 -9.57
CA CYS A 118 -13.29 3.76 -10.85
C CYS A 118 -14.26 4.95 -10.76
N ASP A 119 -13.87 6.08 -11.31
CA ASP A 119 -14.71 7.28 -11.41
C ASP A 119 -15.61 7.16 -12.65
N ALA A 120 -16.59 6.25 -12.59
CA ALA A 120 -17.57 6.01 -13.62
C ALA A 120 -18.99 6.02 -13.02
N GLN A 121 -19.99 6.26 -13.87
CA GLN A 121 -21.39 6.39 -13.45
C GLN A 121 -22.12 5.05 -13.27
N ARG A 122 -21.55 3.96 -13.79
CA ARG A 122 -22.13 2.63 -13.78
C ARG A 122 -21.11 1.57 -13.39
N ASP A 123 -21.58 0.42 -12.92
CA ASP A 123 -20.74 -0.73 -12.62
C ASP A 123 -20.16 -1.30 -13.92
N LEU A 124 -18.84 -1.29 -14.03
CA LEU A 124 -18.10 -1.73 -15.22
C LEU A 124 -17.70 -3.20 -15.16
N SER A 125 -18.06 -3.93 -14.10
CA SER A 125 -17.61 -5.31 -13.89
C SER A 125 -18.43 -6.35 -14.67
N LYS A 126 -19.55 -5.97 -15.27
CA LYS A 126 -20.43 -6.88 -16.00
C LYS A 126 -19.88 -7.22 -17.38
N ASP A 127 -19.96 -8.48 -17.77
CA ASP A 127 -19.36 -9.01 -19.00
C ASP A 127 -19.94 -8.42 -20.30
N ASP A 128 -21.21 -8.04 -20.29
CA ASP A 128 -21.97 -7.52 -21.43
C ASP A 128 -21.81 -6.02 -21.69
N ILE A 129 -20.95 -5.35 -20.91
CA ILE A 129 -20.76 -3.90 -21.00
C ILE A 129 -19.53 -3.56 -21.87
N GLU A 130 -19.76 -2.85 -22.95
CA GLU A 130 -18.71 -2.17 -23.70
C GLU A 130 -18.34 -0.86 -22.99
N LEU A 131 -17.03 -0.66 -22.76
CA LEU A 131 -16.51 0.53 -22.09
C LEU A 131 -16.40 1.69 -23.07
N THR A 132 -16.87 2.84 -22.67
CA THR A 132 -16.59 4.12 -23.35
C THR A 132 -15.11 4.50 -23.20
N ASP A 133 -14.59 5.38 -24.05
CA ASP A 133 -13.19 5.82 -23.95
C ASP A 133 -12.91 6.56 -22.64
N ALA A 134 -13.87 7.29 -22.10
CA ALA A 134 -13.75 7.93 -20.79
C ALA A 134 -13.64 6.88 -19.65
N GLU A 135 -14.42 5.80 -19.71
CA GLU A 135 -14.36 4.71 -18.72
C GLU A 135 -13.05 3.93 -18.84
N LYS A 136 -12.57 3.66 -20.05
CA LYS A 136 -11.25 3.05 -20.28
C LYS A 136 -10.14 3.91 -19.65
N THR A 137 -10.18 5.22 -19.91
CA THR A 137 -9.22 6.17 -19.34
C THR A 137 -9.25 6.13 -17.81
N ALA A 138 -10.43 6.19 -17.18
CA ALA A 138 -10.57 6.16 -15.74
C ALA A 138 -10.03 4.85 -15.12
N VAL A 139 -10.27 3.69 -15.75
CA VAL A 139 -9.70 2.40 -15.30
C VAL A 139 -8.18 2.41 -15.43
N LEU A 140 -7.64 2.90 -16.55
CA LEU A 140 -6.19 2.96 -16.78
C LEU A 140 -5.47 3.94 -15.86
N GLU A 141 -6.10 5.03 -15.46
CA GLU A 141 -5.57 5.94 -14.43
C GLU A 141 -5.43 5.24 -13.08
N LEU A 142 -6.45 4.49 -12.65
CA LEU A 142 -6.37 3.67 -11.43
C LEU A 142 -5.28 2.60 -11.52
N TRP A 143 -5.18 1.93 -12.67
CA TRP A 143 -4.13 0.96 -12.93
C TRP A 143 -2.74 1.58 -12.83
N ASN A 144 -2.53 2.74 -13.45
CA ASN A 144 -1.27 3.47 -13.39
C ASN A 144 -0.92 3.88 -11.95
N TYR A 145 -1.89 4.33 -11.17
CA TYR A 145 -1.70 4.63 -9.74
C TYR A 145 -1.29 3.38 -8.94
N ALA A 146 -1.95 2.25 -9.18
CA ALA A 146 -1.60 0.98 -8.57
C ALA A 146 -0.18 0.54 -8.93
N LYS A 147 0.23 0.64 -10.22
CA LYS A 147 1.60 0.33 -10.68
C LYS A 147 2.65 1.16 -9.93
N VAL A 148 2.44 2.46 -9.82
CA VAL A 148 3.37 3.35 -9.10
C VAL A 148 3.47 2.95 -7.63
N THR A 149 2.35 2.62 -6.99
CA THR A 149 2.33 2.19 -5.59
C THR A 149 3.03 0.84 -5.40
N ILE A 150 2.82 -0.12 -6.31
CA ILE A 150 3.46 -1.45 -6.28
C ILE A 150 4.98 -1.37 -6.47
N LYS A 151 5.47 -0.44 -7.29
CA LYS A 151 6.91 -0.24 -7.53
C LYS A 151 7.59 0.59 -6.44
N SER A 152 6.81 1.21 -5.54
CA SER A 152 7.31 2.05 -4.45
C SER A 152 7.07 1.40 -3.09
N ASP A 153 7.77 1.85 -2.05
CA ASP A 153 7.57 1.39 -0.67
C ASP A 153 6.41 2.14 0.04
N ARG A 154 5.43 2.68 -0.71
CA ARG A 154 4.33 3.48 -0.14
C ARG A 154 3.27 2.65 0.55
N ALA A 155 3.12 1.37 0.17
CA ALA A 155 2.16 0.45 0.77
C ALA A 155 2.86 -0.87 1.14
N GLY A 156 2.44 -1.49 2.23
CA GLY A 156 2.87 -2.84 2.58
C GLY A 156 1.93 -3.92 2.03
N LEU A 157 0.70 -3.53 1.65
CA LEU A 157 -0.28 -4.40 1.00
C LEU A 157 -1.05 -3.64 -0.08
N VAL A 158 -1.12 -4.20 -1.30
CA VAL A 158 -1.99 -3.74 -2.38
C VAL A 158 -2.98 -4.83 -2.74
N ILE A 159 -4.25 -4.48 -2.80
CA ILE A 159 -5.35 -5.37 -3.19
C ILE A 159 -5.92 -4.85 -4.51
N LEU A 160 -5.83 -5.65 -5.58
CA LEU A 160 -6.38 -5.34 -6.90
C LEU A 160 -7.63 -6.20 -7.14
N ASP A 161 -8.79 -5.59 -7.06
CA ASP A 161 -10.08 -6.26 -7.22
C ASP A 161 -10.46 -6.37 -8.70
N GLN A 162 -10.75 -7.59 -9.15
CA GLN A 162 -11.11 -7.93 -10.53
C GLN A 162 -10.04 -7.58 -11.58
N VAL A 163 -8.77 -7.73 -11.24
CA VAL A 163 -7.65 -7.38 -12.11
C VAL A 163 -7.63 -8.17 -13.43
N ASN A 164 -8.20 -9.37 -13.45
CA ASN A 164 -8.35 -10.20 -14.63
C ASN A 164 -9.09 -9.48 -15.78
N LEU A 165 -10.01 -8.57 -15.45
CA LEU A 165 -10.77 -7.82 -16.46
C LEU A 165 -9.90 -6.82 -17.23
N LEU A 166 -8.76 -6.40 -16.73
CA LEU A 166 -7.84 -5.55 -17.48
C LEU A 166 -7.36 -6.25 -18.76
N ALA A 167 -6.90 -7.49 -18.64
CA ALA A 167 -6.46 -8.29 -19.79
C ALA A 167 -7.65 -8.78 -20.63
N ALA A 168 -8.71 -9.30 -19.99
CA ALA A 168 -9.90 -9.79 -20.68
C ALA A 168 -10.57 -8.72 -21.55
N ARG A 169 -10.46 -7.43 -21.17
CA ARG A 169 -11.00 -6.29 -21.95
C ARG A 169 -9.94 -5.61 -22.81
N SER A 170 -8.79 -6.21 -22.97
CA SER A 170 -7.67 -5.68 -23.79
C SER A 170 -7.25 -4.25 -23.40
N LEU A 171 -7.41 -3.87 -22.13
CA LEU A 171 -6.94 -2.59 -21.59
C LEU A 171 -5.44 -2.60 -21.36
N ILE A 172 -4.90 -3.77 -20.95
CA ILE A 172 -3.47 -4.05 -20.85
C ILE A 172 -3.20 -5.46 -21.38
N SER A 173 -1.95 -5.80 -21.63
CA SER A 173 -1.54 -7.18 -21.91
C SER A 173 -1.32 -7.97 -20.61
N GLU A 174 -1.45 -9.31 -20.68
CA GLU A 174 -1.06 -10.19 -19.57
C GLU A 174 0.42 -10.03 -19.21
N ALA A 175 1.27 -9.81 -20.22
CA ALA A 175 2.69 -9.55 -20.03
C ALA A 175 2.96 -8.26 -19.21
N GLU A 176 2.17 -7.20 -19.43
CA GLU A 176 2.29 -5.98 -18.61
C GLU A 176 1.93 -6.24 -17.15
N LEU A 177 0.86 -7.02 -16.92
CA LEU A 177 0.48 -7.39 -15.55
C LEU A 177 1.59 -8.21 -14.87
N LEU A 178 2.16 -9.19 -15.57
CA LEU A 178 3.26 -10.01 -15.08
C LEU A 178 4.50 -9.14 -14.76
N GLU A 179 4.89 -8.26 -15.67
CA GLU A 179 6.03 -7.35 -15.49
C GLU A 179 5.86 -6.49 -14.21
N VAL A 180 4.65 -6.01 -13.94
CA VAL A 180 4.37 -5.23 -12.74
C VAL A 180 4.58 -6.06 -11.47
N LEU A 181 4.19 -7.33 -11.49
CA LEU A 181 4.40 -8.25 -10.36
C LEU A 181 5.89 -8.60 -10.18
N GLU A 182 6.62 -8.83 -11.27
CA GLU A 182 8.05 -9.13 -11.25
C GLU A 182 8.90 -7.95 -10.77
N THR A 183 8.54 -6.75 -11.19
CA THR A 183 9.26 -5.51 -10.86
C THR A 183 8.75 -4.81 -9.60
N ARG A 184 7.88 -5.45 -8.82
CA ARG A 184 7.34 -4.91 -7.58
C ARG A 184 8.43 -4.66 -6.54
N SER A 185 8.19 -3.73 -5.64
CA SER A 185 9.03 -3.62 -4.44
C SER A 185 9.06 -4.96 -3.68
N PRO A 186 10.23 -5.45 -3.27
CA PRO A 186 10.37 -6.79 -2.68
C PRO A 186 9.62 -6.97 -1.36
N LYS A 187 9.24 -5.90 -0.68
CA LYS A 187 8.54 -5.95 0.62
C LYS A 187 7.03 -5.91 0.51
N ILE A 188 6.49 -5.58 -0.67
CA ILE A 188 5.06 -5.39 -0.83
C ILE A 188 4.33 -6.72 -0.99
N ASN A 189 3.25 -6.89 -0.25
CA ASN A 189 2.30 -7.97 -0.45
C ASN A 189 1.26 -7.55 -1.48
N ILE A 190 0.86 -8.45 -2.36
CA ILE A 190 -0.16 -8.20 -3.38
C ILE A 190 -1.24 -9.27 -3.27
N ILE A 191 -2.49 -8.83 -3.29
CA ILE A 191 -3.65 -9.69 -3.43
C ILE A 191 -4.35 -9.34 -4.74
N LEU A 192 -4.51 -10.33 -5.60
CA LEU A 192 -5.25 -10.23 -6.86
C LEU A 192 -6.56 -10.99 -6.73
N THR A 193 -7.66 -10.41 -7.19
CA THR A 193 -8.95 -11.10 -7.25
C THR A 193 -9.51 -11.10 -8.68
N GLY A 194 -10.31 -12.11 -9.00
CA GLY A 194 -10.98 -12.21 -10.29
C GLY A 194 -11.82 -13.49 -10.44
N ALA A 195 -12.75 -13.49 -11.39
CA ALA A 195 -13.51 -14.71 -11.71
C ALA A 195 -12.64 -15.78 -12.38
N SER A 196 -11.59 -15.35 -13.05
CA SER A 196 -10.52 -16.17 -13.62
C SER A 196 -9.19 -15.43 -13.42
N MET A 197 -8.09 -16.08 -13.75
CA MET A 197 -6.76 -15.44 -13.78
C MET A 197 -5.96 -16.05 -14.93
N PRO A 198 -5.18 -15.26 -15.69
CA PRO A 198 -4.26 -15.79 -16.67
C PRO A 198 -3.28 -16.79 -16.05
N ASP A 199 -2.99 -17.89 -16.76
CA ASP A 199 -2.13 -18.96 -16.25
C ASP A 199 -0.76 -18.44 -15.81
N GLN A 200 -0.13 -17.56 -16.59
CA GLN A 200 1.16 -16.95 -16.25
C GLN A 200 1.14 -16.20 -14.91
N ILE A 201 0.03 -15.56 -14.58
CA ILE A 201 -0.13 -14.83 -13.32
C ILE A 201 -0.37 -15.81 -12.17
N ALA A 202 -1.17 -16.86 -12.41
CA ALA A 202 -1.41 -17.92 -11.43
C ALA A 202 -0.14 -18.69 -11.10
N ASP A 203 0.69 -19.02 -12.10
CA ASP A 203 1.97 -19.71 -11.94
C ASP A 203 3.02 -18.86 -11.22
N TYR A 204 2.97 -17.52 -11.40
CA TYR A 204 3.86 -16.58 -10.70
C TYR A 204 3.50 -16.38 -9.25
N ALA A 205 2.23 -16.56 -8.87
CA ALA A 205 1.74 -16.29 -7.53
C ALA A 205 2.31 -17.27 -6.49
N ASP A 206 2.63 -16.77 -5.30
CA ASP A 206 3.08 -17.61 -4.18
C ASP A 206 1.91 -18.48 -3.64
N GLN A 207 0.66 -18.05 -3.85
CA GLN A 207 -0.52 -18.78 -3.42
C GLN A 207 -1.71 -18.51 -4.38
N VAL A 208 -2.39 -19.56 -4.80
CA VAL A 208 -3.67 -19.49 -5.54
C VAL A 208 -4.77 -20.17 -4.75
N THR A 209 -5.86 -19.44 -4.51
CA THR A 209 -7.03 -19.92 -3.78
C THR A 209 -8.26 -19.90 -4.68
N HIS A 210 -8.82 -21.07 -4.96
CA HIS A 210 -10.09 -21.21 -5.64
C HIS A 210 -11.24 -21.29 -4.62
N ARG A 211 -12.18 -20.38 -4.71
CA ARG A 211 -13.38 -20.36 -3.88
C ARG A 211 -14.55 -20.92 -4.68
N ARG A 212 -15.20 -21.90 -4.11
CA ARG A 212 -16.41 -22.51 -4.66
C ARG A 212 -17.62 -22.01 -3.88
N SER A 213 -18.72 -21.81 -4.59
CA SER A 213 -20.04 -21.48 -3.98
C SER A 213 -20.58 -22.68 -3.23
#